data_7b7b357f3ea5950308bcfc1b254cf090
#
_entry.id   7b7b357f3ea5950308bcfc1b254cf090
#
_cell.length_a   1.000
_cell.length_b   1.000
_cell.length_c   1.000
_cell.angle_alpha   90.00
_cell.angle_beta   90.00
_cell.angle_gamma   90.00
#
_symmetry.space_group_name_H-M   'P 1'
#
loop_
_entity.id
_entity.type
_entity.pdbx_description
1 polymer ?
#
loop_
_entity_poly.entity_id
_entity_poly.type
_entity_poly.pdbx_seq_one_letter_code
_entity_poly.pdbx_strand_id
1 'polypeptide(L)'
;EMLCGARITNTYMRIGGVFQDAPEEFWGSLRSFLDGMPGFLDEFDSLLRGNEILLARTKDIGILEASEAINCSVTGPVLRSTGIAWDLRKVDPYELYPRIKFDIPIGTNGDNYDRFVIRLAEIRQSISIIDQCYEQIEAGPVRSTNELLFYPKTGDAYGKVEAPKGELGFYLVSDGGIAPY
;
A
#
# COMPACT_ATOMS: atom_id res chain seq x y z
N GLU A 1 12.10 10.77 -0.20
CA GLU A 1 13.04 11.86 0.03
C GLU A 1 12.33 13.22 -0.08
N MET A 2 11.59 13.52 -1.14
CA MET A 2 10.89 14.80 -1.36
C MET A 2 9.96 15.21 -0.20
N LEU A 3 9.25 14.25 0.40
CA LEU A 3 8.30 14.52 1.47
C LEU A 3 8.94 14.53 2.87
N CYS A 4 9.77 13.55 3.17
CA CYS A 4 10.25 13.30 4.53
C CYS A 4 11.74 13.60 4.73
N GLY A 5 12.47 14.03 3.69
CA GLY A 5 13.90 14.32 3.72
C GLY A 5 14.82 13.10 3.84
N ALA A 6 14.27 11.91 4.03
CA ALA A 6 15.02 10.66 4.19
C ALA A 6 14.80 9.72 3.01
N ARG A 7 15.87 9.05 2.54
CA ARG A 7 15.79 8.09 1.43
C ARG A 7 15.22 6.75 1.86
N ILE A 8 15.58 6.31 3.05
CA ILE A 8 15.23 5.01 3.63
C ILE A 8 14.95 5.22 5.12
N THR A 9 14.22 4.30 5.74
CA THR A 9 13.96 4.28 7.19
C THR A 9 13.41 5.61 7.73
N ASN A 10 12.42 6.16 7.03
CA ASN A 10 11.78 7.38 7.50
C ASN A 10 10.87 7.11 8.71
N THR A 11 10.73 8.12 9.56
CA THR A 11 9.82 8.15 10.70
C THR A 11 8.81 9.30 10.56
N TYR A 12 8.35 9.53 9.34
CA TYR A 12 7.49 10.66 8.99
C TYR A 12 6.11 10.56 9.62
N MET A 13 5.49 9.38 9.57
CA MET A 13 4.20 9.13 10.21
C MET A 13 4.37 9.01 11.73
N ARG A 14 3.48 9.67 12.47
CA ARG A 14 3.48 9.73 13.93
C ARG A 14 2.08 9.44 14.47
N ILE A 15 1.99 9.11 15.75
CA ILE A 15 0.69 9.02 16.43
C ILE A 15 0.01 10.38 16.32
N GLY A 16 -1.19 10.38 15.73
CA GLY A 16 -2.01 11.57 15.53
C GLY A 16 -1.68 12.41 14.29
N GLY A 17 -0.83 11.94 13.37
CA GLY A 17 -0.56 12.64 12.12
C GLY A 17 0.83 12.41 11.55
N VAL A 18 1.50 13.48 11.14
CA VAL A 18 2.84 13.42 10.54
C VAL A 18 3.83 14.31 11.29
N PHE A 19 5.12 14.09 11.06
CA PHE A 19 6.20 14.80 11.75
C PHE A 19 6.21 16.29 11.43
N GLN A 20 6.03 16.64 10.16
CA GLN A 20 6.03 18.01 9.66
C GLN A 20 5.16 18.11 8.41
N ASP A 21 4.79 19.32 8.04
CA ASP A 21 4.08 19.59 6.80
C ASP A 21 4.95 19.30 5.58
N ALA A 22 4.32 19.07 4.43
CA ALA A 22 5.02 18.91 3.17
C ALA A 22 5.74 20.23 2.79
N PRO A 23 7.03 20.17 2.38
CA PRO A 23 7.72 21.35 1.85
C PRO A 23 6.98 21.93 0.63
N GLU A 24 7.10 23.25 0.42
CA GLU A 24 6.41 23.92 -0.69
C GLU A 24 6.79 23.31 -2.05
N GLU A 25 8.08 22.98 -2.23
CA GLU A 25 8.62 22.39 -3.46
C GLU A 25 8.12 20.94 -3.70
N PHE A 26 7.59 20.29 -2.67
CA PHE A 26 7.08 18.93 -2.78
C PHE A 26 5.97 18.82 -3.83
N TRP A 27 5.05 19.76 -3.86
CA TRP A 27 3.86 19.70 -4.70
C TRP A 27 4.18 19.72 -6.19
N GLY A 28 5.11 20.60 -6.61
CA GLY A 28 5.59 20.65 -7.99
C GLY A 28 6.37 19.38 -8.39
N SER A 29 7.18 18.88 -7.47
CA SER A 29 7.95 17.64 -7.68
C SER A 29 7.03 16.41 -7.78
N LEU A 30 5.99 16.35 -6.94
CA LEU A 30 4.99 15.28 -6.98
C LEU A 30 4.23 15.30 -8.31
N ARG A 31 3.80 16.48 -8.79
CA ARG A 31 3.10 16.59 -10.08
C ARG A 31 3.98 16.08 -11.23
N SER A 32 5.24 16.52 -11.29
CA SER A 32 6.19 16.06 -12.30
C SER A 32 6.41 14.55 -12.26
N PHE A 33 6.45 13.97 -11.05
CA PHE A 33 6.56 12.53 -10.86
C PHE A 33 5.32 11.80 -11.39
N LEU A 34 4.12 12.27 -11.04
CA LEU A 34 2.86 11.66 -11.48
C LEU A 34 2.71 11.71 -13.00
N ASP A 35 3.11 12.81 -13.64
CA ASP A 35 3.06 12.96 -15.10
C ASP A 35 4.03 12.02 -15.84
N GLY A 36 5.21 11.75 -15.25
CA GLY A 36 6.23 10.90 -15.85
C GLY A 36 6.02 9.39 -15.64
N MET A 37 5.37 9.01 -14.54
CA MET A 37 5.26 7.60 -14.15
C MET A 37 4.49 6.70 -15.13
N PRO A 38 3.37 7.14 -15.78
CA PRO A 38 2.69 6.29 -16.75
C PRO A 38 3.59 5.86 -17.91
N GLY A 39 4.36 6.80 -18.49
CA GLY A 39 5.30 6.50 -19.58
C GLY A 39 6.39 5.53 -19.15
N PHE A 40 6.95 5.71 -17.95
CA PHE A 40 7.94 4.78 -17.38
C PHE A 40 7.36 3.38 -17.19
N LEU A 41 6.11 3.26 -16.71
CA LEU A 41 5.46 1.97 -16.55
C LEU A 41 5.13 1.29 -17.87
N ASP A 42 4.80 2.05 -18.92
CA ASP A 42 4.56 1.51 -20.26
C ASP A 42 5.85 0.95 -20.87
N GLU A 43 6.96 1.66 -20.72
CA GLU A 43 8.28 1.17 -21.13
C GLU A 43 8.67 -0.09 -20.37
N PHE A 44 8.55 -0.07 -19.05
CA PHE A 44 8.86 -1.22 -18.20
C PHE A 44 8.00 -2.45 -18.53
N ASP A 45 6.71 -2.25 -18.72
CA ASP A 45 5.77 -3.32 -19.10
C ASP A 45 6.12 -3.90 -20.47
N SER A 46 6.43 -3.06 -21.46
CA SER A 46 6.82 -3.50 -22.80
C SER A 46 8.11 -4.32 -22.83
N LEU A 47 9.09 -3.95 -21.99
CA LEU A 47 10.35 -4.67 -21.87
C LEU A 47 10.23 -6.03 -21.22
N LEU A 48 9.33 -6.17 -20.26
CA LEU A 48 9.25 -7.37 -19.42
C LEU A 48 8.13 -8.33 -19.79
N ARG A 49 6.96 -7.84 -20.17
CA ARG A 49 5.77 -8.68 -20.44
C ARG A 49 6.00 -9.69 -21.56
N GLY A 50 6.76 -9.33 -22.59
CA GLY A 50 7.12 -10.19 -23.72
C GLY A 50 8.46 -10.91 -23.57
N ASN A 51 9.17 -10.75 -22.45
CA ASN A 51 10.48 -11.36 -22.26
C ASN A 51 10.39 -12.87 -22.10
N GLU A 52 10.95 -13.64 -23.04
CA GLU A 52 10.89 -15.10 -23.06
C GLU A 52 11.45 -15.74 -21.79
N ILE A 53 12.54 -15.19 -21.23
CA ILE A 53 13.17 -15.70 -20.01
C ILE A 53 12.23 -15.48 -18.82
N LEU A 54 11.62 -14.30 -18.72
CA LEU A 54 10.64 -14.02 -17.66
C LEU A 54 9.44 -14.95 -17.76
N LEU A 55 8.88 -15.11 -18.97
CA LEU A 55 7.74 -16.00 -19.21
C LEU A 55 8.09 -17.45 -18.83
N ALA A 56 9.21 -17.98 -19.30
CA ALA A 56 9.65 -19.34 -18.99
C ALA A 56 9.88 -19.60 -17.49
N ARG A 57 10.18 -18.55 -16.71
CA ARG A 57 10.46 -18.67 -15.26
C ARG A 57 9.29 -18.32 -14.36
N THR A 58 8.20 -17.79 -14.90
CA THR A 58 7.08 -17.30 -14.08
C THR A 58 5.72 -17.86 -14.48
N LYS A 59 5.49 -18.11 -15.77
CA LYS A 59 4.23 -18.63 -16.27
C LYS A 59 4.10 -20.11 -15.91
N ASP A 60 2.96 -20.47 -15.37
CA ASP A 60 2.63 -21.82 -14.90
C ASP A 60 3.58 -22.34 -13.79
N ILE A 61 4.30 -21.43 -13.10
CA ILE A 61 5.24 -21.74 -12.02
C ILE A 61 4.74 -21.13 -10.71
N GLY A 62 4.76 -21.94 -9.64
CA GLY A 62 4.34 -21.52 -8.31
C GLY A 62 2.84 -21.21 -8.24
N ILE A 63 2.05 -22.03 -8.92
CA ILE A 63 0.58 -21.94 -8.90
C ILE A 63 0.10 -22.14 -7.46
N LEU A 64 -0.77 -21.26 -7.02
CA LEU A 64 -1.46 -21.32 -5.74
C LEU A 64 -2.97 -21.32 -6.00
N GLU A 65 -3.64 -22.35 -5.54
CA GLU A 65 -5.09 -22.45 -5.65
C GLU A 65 -5.79 -21.49 -4.66
N ALA A 66 -6.93 -20.94 -5.06
CA ALA A 66 -7.69 -20.00 -4.23
C ALA A 66 -8.06 -20.57 -2.85
N SER A 67 -8.46 -21.84 -2.81
CA SER A 67 -8.81 -22.54 -1.55
C SER A 67 -7.61 -22.66 -0.61
N GLU A 68 -6.44 -22.97 -1.16
CA GLU A 68 -5.20 -23.09 -0.39
C GLU A 68 -4.74 -21.72 0.12
N ALA A 69 -4.84 -20.68 -0.73
CA ALA A 69 -4.53 -19.31 -0.34
C ALA A 69 -5.37 -18.84 0.85
N ILE A 70 -6.69 -19.14 0.85
CA ILE A 70 -7.59 -18.84 1.97
C ILE A 70 -7.19 -19.62 3.23
N ASN A 71 -6.96 -20.93 3.10
CA ASN A 71 -6.59 -21.77 4.23
C ASN A 71 -5.27 -21.36 4.90
N CYS A 72 -4.34 -20.80 4.12
CA CYS A 72 -3.08 -20.27 4.61
C CYS A 72 -3.15 -18.78 5.02
N SER A 73 -4.34 -18.18 5.03
CA SER A 73 -4.55 -16.76 5.36
C SER A 73 -3.68 -15.82 4.51
N VAL A 74 -3.47 -16.16 3.24
CA VAL A 74 -2.71 -15.34 2.30
C VAL A 74 -3.51 -14.09 1.95
N THR A 75 -2.85 -12.94 1.86
CA THR A 75 -3.43 -11.64 1.48
C THR A 75 -2.61 -10.97 0.38
N GLY A 76 -3.07 -9.80 -0.08
CA GLY A 76 -2.36 -8.96 -1.03
C GLY A 76 -2.27 -9.52 -2.45
N PRO A 77 -1.24 -9.13 -3.22
CA PRO A 77 -1.09 -9.51 -4.62
C PRO A 77 -1.06 -11.04 -4.85
N VAL A 78 -0.58 -11.80 -3.87
CA VAL A 78 -0.53 -13.28 -3.95
C VAL A 78 -1.94 -13.84 -3.91
N LEU A 79 -2.80 -13.37 -3.00
CA LEU A 79 -4.21 -13.76 -2.96
C LEU A 79 -4.95 -13.29 -4.23
N ARG A 80 -4.74 -12.04 -4.64
CA ARG A 80 -5.38 -11.47 -5.83
C ARG A 80 -4.98 -12.20 -7.12
N SER A 81 -3.80 -12.83 -7.18
CA SER A 81 -3.39 -13.66 -8.31
C SER A 81 -4.26 -14.92 -8.49
N THR A 82 -4.90 -15.40 -7.43
CA THR A 82 -5.81 -16.55 -7.46
C THR A 82 -7.25 -16.21 -7.90
N GLY A 83 -7.51 -14.96 -8.29
CA GLY A 83 -8.84 -14.49 -8.70
C GLY A 83 -9.71 -13.92 -7.56
N ILE A 84 -9.19 -13.84 -6.33
CA ILE A 84 -9.93 -13.31 -5.19
C ILE A 84 -9.70 -11.80 -5.05
N ALA A 85 -10.77 -11.01 -5.21
CA ALA A 85 -10.74 -9.55 -5.12
C ALA A 85 -10.80 -9.09 -3.64
N TRP A 86 -9.75 -9.40 -2.87
CA TRP A 86 -9.63 -8.97 -1.48
C TRP A 86 -8.61 -7.86 -1.34
N ASP A 87 -9.05 -6.71 -0.81
CA ASP A 87 -8.21 -5.55 -0.51
C ASP A 87 -8.81 -4.83 0.69
N LEU A 88 -8.03 -4.64 1.75
CA LEU A 88 -8.50 -4.00 2.99
C LEU A 88 -9.03 -2.59 2.76
N ARG A 89 -8.45 -1.86 1.83
CA ARG A 89 -8.87 -0.50 1.48
C ARG A 89 -10.30 -0.42 0.96
N LYS A 90 -10.88 -1.56 0.49
CA LYS A 90 -12.25 -1.71 0.01
C LYS A 90 -13.15 -2.48 0.98
N VAL A 91 -12.63 -3.52 1.63
CA VAL A 91 -13.40 -4.42 2.48
C VAL A 91 -13.59 -3.84 3.88
N ASP A 92 -12.56 -3.20 4.42
CA ASP A 92 -12.56 -2.55 5.73
C ASP A 92 -11.89 -1.17 5.60
N PRO A 93 -12.57 -0.21 4.92
CA PRO A 93 -11.96 1.04 4.52
C PRO A 93 -11.55 1.89 5.73
N TYR A 94 -10.35 2.46 5.65
CA TYR A 94 -9.79 3.35 6.65
C TYR A 94 -9.35 4.68 6.03
N GLU A 95 -9.19 5.72 6.83
CA GLU A 95 -8.76 7.06 6.44
C GLU A 95 -9.54 7.62 5.23
N LEU A 96 -8.86 7.94 4.15
CA LEU A 96 -9.46 8.56 2.96
C LEU A 96 -9.99 7.54 1.93
N TYR A 97 -9.68 6.25 2.07
CA TYR A 97 -10.05 5.24 1.08
C TYR A 97 -11.55 5.17 0.74
N PRO A 98 -12.51 5.45 1.64
CA PRO A 98 -13.92 5.52 1.28
C PRO A 98 -14.26 6.56 0.21
N ARG A 99 -13.43 7.60 0.05
CA ARG A 99 -13.61 8.69 -0.92
C ARG A 99 -12.80 8.49 -2.20
N ILE A 100 -11.83 7.57 -2.19
CA ILE A 100 -10.91 7.33 -3.31
C ILE A 100 -11.47 6.25 -4.24
N LYS A 101 -11.43 6.51 -5.52
CA LYS A 101 -11.85 5.56 -6.56
C LYS A 101 -10.63 4.84 -7.12
N PHE A 102 -10.62 3.53 -7.03
CA PHE A 102 -9.59 2.66 -7.62
C PHE A 102 -10.17 1.27 -7.82
N ASP A 103 -9.54 0.49 -8.70
CA ASP A 103 -9.91 -0.89 -8.96
C ASP A 103 -8.97 -1.85 -8.24
N ILE A 104 -9.45 -3.08 -8.00
CA ILE A 104 -8.64 -4.17 -7.45
C ILE A 104 -8.21 -5.06 -8.62
N PRO A 105 -6.94 -5.01 -9.07
CA PRO A 105 -6.45 -5.93 -10.08
C PRO A 105 -6.45 -7.36 -9.56
N ILE A 106 -6.97 -8.30 -10.35
CA ILE A 106 -7.00 -9.72 -10.04
C ILE A 106 -6.40 -10.54 -11.18
N GLY A 107 -5.78 -11.65 -10.84
CA GLY A 107 -5.29 -12.66 -11.77
C GLY A 107 -6.29 -13.80 -11.97
N THR A 108 -5.87 -14.84 -12.66
CA THR A 108 -6.69 -16.01 -12.95
C THR A 108 -5.98 -17.33 -12.72
N ASN A 109 -4.64 -17.35 -12.85
CA ASN A 109 -3.86 -18.58 -12.82
C ASN A 109 -3.18 -18.85 -11.47
N GLY A 110 -3.07 -17.83 -10.61
CA GLY A 110 -2.40 -17.95 -9.32
C GLY A 110 -0.90 -18.20 -9.40
N ASP A 111 -0.29 -17.99 -10.56
CA ASP A 111 1.13 -18.23 -10.80
C ASP A 111 2.02 -17.00 -10.53
N ASN A 112 3.32 -17.17 -10.70
CA ASN A 112 4.26 -16.07 -10.50
C ASN A 112 4.10 -14.96 -11.55
N TYR A 113 3.65 -15.29 -12.77
CA TYR A 113 3.42 -14.30 -13.81
C TYR A 113 2.22 -13.41 -13.47
N ASP A 114 1.12 -13.97 -13.02
CA ASP A 114 -0.04 -13.18 -12.56
C ASP A 114 0.35 -12.25 -11.42
N ARG A 115 1.16 -12.71 -10.46
CA ARG A 115 1.67 -11.85 -9.37
C ARG A 115 2.50 -10.69 -9.87
N PHE A 116 3.29 -10.89 -10.92
CA PHE A 116 4.04 -9.82 -11.58
C PHE A 116 3.10 -8.82 -12.26
N VAL A 117 2.16 -9.29 -13.09
CA VAL A 117 1.22 -8.44 -13.83
C VAL A 117 0.34 -7.63 -12.88
N ILE A 118 -0.18 -8.25 -11.82
CA ILE A 118 -0.99 -7.56 -10.81
C ILE A 118 -0.21 -6.43 -10.16
N ARG A 119 1.06 -6.63 -9.77
CA ARG A 119 1.86 -5.57 -9.16
C ARG A 119 2.03 -4.37 -10.08
N LEU A 120 2.22 -4.57 -11.38
CA LEU A 120 2.24 -3.46 -12.34
C LEU A 120 0.91 -2.73 -12.41
N ALA A 121 -0.20 -3.47 -12.44
CA ALA A 121 -1.53 -2.88 -12.42
C ALA A 121 -1.79 -2.12 -11.10
N GLU A 122 -1.37 -2.64 -9.97
CA GLU A 122 -1.48 -1.98 -8.66
C GLU A 122 -0.65 -0.69 -8.57
N ILE A 123 0.52 -0.63 -9.21
CA ILE A 123 1.28 0.63 -9.30
C ILE A 123 0.47 1.68 -10.06
N ARG A 124 -0.22 1.32 -11.14
CA ARG A 124 -1.09 2.25 -11.88
C ARG A 124 -2.25 2.73 -11.01
N GLN A 125 -2.88 1.85 -10.23
CA GLN A 125 -3.90 2.24 -9.27
C GLN A 125 -3.33 3.16 -8.17
N SER A 126 -2.12 2.88 -7.69
CA SER A 126 -1.45 3.72 -6.69
C SER A 126 -1.16 5.13 -7.21
N ILE A 127 -0.76 5.28 -8.47
CA ILE A 127 -0.60 6.59 -9.13
C ILE A 127 -1.94 7.33 -9.15
N SER A 128 -3.02 6.66 -9.56
CA SER A 128 -4.36 7.25 -9.56
C SER A 128 -4.83 7.65 -8.15
N ILE A 129 -4.52 6.84 -7.13
CA ILE A 129 -4.84 7.17 -5.73
C ILE A 129 -4.09 8.43 -5.30
N ILE A 130 -2.78 8.51 -5.59
CA ILE A 130 -1.96 9.67 -5.22
C ILE A 130 -2.45 10.94 -5.94
N ASP A 131 -2.82 10.83 -7.21
CA ASP A 131 -3.38 11.94 -7.98
C ASP A 131 -4.70 12.45 -7.38
N GLN A 132 -5.60 11.56 -6.99
CA GLN A 132 -6.83 11.92 -6.29
C GLN A 132 -6.56 12.54 -4.90
N CYS A 133 -5.54 12.06 -4.18
CA CYS A 133 -5.13 12.68 -2.92
C CYS A 133 -4.57 14.08 -3.15
N TYR A 134 -3.76 14.27 -4.19
CA TYR A 134 -3.21 15.57 -4.57
C TYR A 134 -4.31 16.62 -4.83
N GLU A 135 -5.37 16.21 -5.55
CA GLU A 135 -6.51 17.08 -5.88
C GLU A 135 -7.43 17.37 -4.67
N GLN A 136 -7.45 16.49 -3.67
CA GLN A 136 -8.38 16.57 -2.53
C GLN A 136 -7.72 17.06 -1.24
N ILE A 137 -6.42 17.29 -1.21
CA ILE A 137 -5.73 17.70 0.00
C ILE A 137 -6.12 19.13 0.37
N GLU A 138 -6.47 19.34 1.63
CA GLU A 138 -6.86 20.62 2.18
C GLU A 138 -5.79 21.11 3.17
N ALA A 139 -5.61 22.43 3.24
CA ALA A 139 -4.74 23.01 4.24
C ALA A 139 -5.32 22.83 5.65
N GLY A 140 -4.50 22.40 6.58
CA GLY A 140 -4.95 22.15 7.95
C GLY A 140 -3.83 21.70 8.88
N PRO A 141 -4.14 21.40 10.15
CA PRO A 141 -3.16 20.91 11.08
C PRO A 141 -2.66 19.52 10.65
N VAL A 142 -1.36 19.38 10.54
CA VAL A 142 -0.71 18.12 10.10
C VAL A 142 -0.58 17.08 11.20
N ARG A 143 -0.88 17.48 12.45
CA ARG A 143 -0.78 16.61 13.62
C ARG A 143 -1.72 17.08 14.72
N SER A 144 -2.34 16.14 15.42
CA SER A 144 -3.07 16.42 16.66
C SER A 144 -2.08 16.75 17.81
N THR A 145 -2.56 17.53 18.77
CA THR A 145 -1.81 17.76 20.03
C THR A 145 -1.91 16.53 20.91
N ASN A 146 -0.89 15.68 20.84
CA ASN A 146 -0.76 14.53 21.73
C ASN A 146 0.28 14.80 22.80
N GLU A 147 0.06 14.25 23.99
CA GLU A 147 1.05 14.26 25.04
C GLU A 147 2.31 13.49 24.61
N LEU A 148 3.48 13.98 25.01
CA LEU A 148 4.76 13.30 24.73
C LEU A 148 4.83 11.90 25.35
N LEU A 149 4.18 11.73 26.51
CA LEU A 149 4.05 10.45 27.19
C LEU A 149 2.59 10.00 27.08
N PHE A 150 2.37 8.95 26.34
CA PHE A 150 1.05 8.35 26.14
C PHE A 150 0.95 7.07 26.98
N TYR A 151 -0.07 7.01 27.83
CA TYR A 151 -0.39 5.84 28.64
C TYR A 151 -1.68 5.23 28.11
N PRO A 152 -1.60 4.18 27.27
CA PRO A 152 -2.80 3.54 26.76
C PRO A 152 -3.56 2.87 27.90
N LYS A 153 -4.89 2.87 27.81
CA LYS A 153 -5.72 2.14 28.78
C LYS A 153 -5.38 0.65 28.74
N THR A 154 -5.51 -0.03 29.90
CA THR A 154 -5.42 -1.50 29.97
C THR A 154 -6.41 -2.14 29.01
N GLY A 155 -5.95 -3.08 28.21
CA GLY A 155 -6.73 -3.77 27.19
C GLY A 155 -5.87 -4.20 26.01
N ASP A 156 -6.53 -4.64 24.96
CA ASP A 156 -5.87 -5.05 23.73
C ASP A 156 -6.51 -4.33 22.51
N ALA A 157 -5.73 -4.22 21.46
CA ALA A 157 -6.18 -3.65 20.19
C ALA A 157 -5.46 -4.31 19.02
N TYR A 158 -6.18 -4.51 17.92
CA TYR A 158 -5.63 -4.93 16.63
C TYR A 158 -5.83 -3.82 15.60
N GLY A 159 -4.74 -3.34 15.03
CA GLY A 159 -4.74 -2.38 13.93
C GLY A 159 -4.15 -3.01 12.67
N LYS A 160 -4.75 -2.76 11.52
CA LYS A 160 -4.31 -3.34 10.24
C LYS A 160 -4.39 -2.32 9.11
N VAL A 161 -3.52 -2.49 8.12
CA VAL A 161 -3.49 -1.69 6.89
C VAL A 161 -3.14 -2.58 5.70
N GLU A 162 -3.52 -2.17 4.50
CA GLU A 162 -3.06 -2.79 3.27
C GLU A 162 -1.65 -2.30 2.95
N ALA A 163 -0.67 -3.17 3.09
CA ALA A 163 0.72 -2.93 2.69
C ALA A 163 0.98 -3.49 1.28
N PRO A 164 2.11 -3.16 0.62
CA PRO A 164 2.41 -3.65 -0.74
C PRO A 164 2.44 -5.17 -0.90
N LYS A 165 2.62 -5.91 0.20
CA LYS A 165 2.63 -7.38 0.20
C LYS A 165 1.32 -8.00 0.68
N GLY A 166 0.38 -7.21 1.15
CA GLY A 166 -0.89 -7.62 1.73
C GLY A 166 -1.14 -7.00 3.10
N GLU A 167 -1.97 -7.61 3.91
CA GLU A 167 -2.31 -7.12 5.24
C GLU A 167 -1.07 -7.03 6.13
N LEU A 168 -0.84 -5.87 6.69
CA LEU A 168 0.10 -5.62 7.77
C LEU A 168 -0.71 -5.29 9.03
N GLY A 169 -0.64 -6.17 10.02
CA GLY A 169 -1.36 -6.00 11.27
C GLY A 169 -0.45 -5.91 12.48
N PHE A 170 -0.90 -5.15 13.48
CA PHE A 170 -0.28 -5.07 14.80
C PHE A 170 -1.31 -5.40 15.87
N TYR A 171 -1.01 -6.38 16.68
CA TYR A 171 -1.76 -6.69 17.89
C TYR A 171 -0.98 -6.18 19.11
N LEU A 172 -1.59 -5.29 19.86
CA LEU A 172 -0.99 -4.63 21.00
C LEU A 172 -1.76 -4.98 22.27
N VAL A 173 -1.04 -5.29 23.32
CA VAL A 173 -1.60 -5.48 24.67
C VAL A 173 -1.03 -4.41 25.59
N SER A 174 -1.87 -3.74 26.37
CA SER A 174 -1.48 -2.72 27.33
C SER A 174 -1.90 -3.10 28.74
N ASP A 175 -1.00 -2.92 29.69
CA ASP A 175 -1.27 -2.98 31.11
C ASP A 175 -1.53 -1.59 31.76
N GLY A 176 -1.53 -0.53 30.92
CA GLY A 176 -1.61 0.86 31.36
C GLY A 176 -0.25 1.56 31.50
N GLY A 177 0.86 0.84 31.24
CA GLY A 177 2.21 1.40 31.21
C GLY A 177 2.50 2.17 29.92
N ILE A 178 3.72 2.70 29.82
CA ILE A 178 4.20 3.45 28.64
C ILE A 178 4.69 2.55 27.51
N ALA A 179 4.92 1.28 27.77
CA ALA A 179 5.41 0.29 26.80
C ALA A 179 4.36 -0.80 26.61
N PRO A 180 3.97 -1.12 25.37
CA PRO A 180 3.12 -2.27 25.08
C PRO A 180 3.90 -3.59 25.21
N TYR A 181 3.16 -4.69 25.40
CA TYR A 181 3.66 -6.06 25.28
C TYR A 181 3.57 -6.56 23.86
#